data_8321b3adf81199497e57ef5a7b0e528c
#
_entry.id   8321b3adf81199497e57ef5a7b0e528c
#
_cell.length_a   1.000
_cell.length_b   1.000
_cell.length_c   1.000
_cell.angle_alpha   90.00
_cell.angle_beta   90.00
_cell.angle_gamma   90.00
#
_symmetry.space_group_name_H-M   'P 1'
#
loop_
_entity.id
_entity.type
_entity.pdbx_description
1 polymer ?
#
loop_
_entity_poly.entity_id
_entity_poly.type
_entity_poly.pdbx_seq_one_letter_code
_entity_poly.pdbx_strand_id
1 'polypeptide(L)' 'AEEGADVLNIKTAREVADRKVIRHALARSEGNISGTARLLGISRPTLYDLLKHYGMQA' A
#
# COMPACT_ATOMS: atom_id res chain seq x y z
N ALA A 1 -20.22 -9.68 14.06
CA ALA A 1 -19.35 -10.49 14.85
C ALA A 1 -18.04 -10.71 14.15
N GLU A 2 -18.09 -11.40 13.07
CA GLU A 2 -16.84 -11.71 12.37
C GLU A 2 -16.24 -10.46 11.78
N GLU A 3 -17.06 -9.59 11.25
CA GLU A 3 -16.50 -8.36 10.74
C GLU A 3 -15.92 -7.53 11.87
N GLY A 4 -16.48 -7.66 13.06
CA GLY A 4 -15.89 -7.02 14.22
C GLY A 4 -14.51 -7.58 14.53
N ALA A 5 -14.36 -8.89 14.42
CA ALA A 5 -13.07 -9.53 14.64
C ALA A 5 -12.05 -9.05 13.61
N ASP A 6 -12.46 -8.97 12.35
CA ASP A 6 -11.56 -8.49 11.31
C ASP A 6 -11.14 -7.05 11.54
N VAL A 7 -12.10 -6.23 11.93
CA VAL A 7 -11.82 -4.82 12.19
C VAL A 7 -10.84 -4.66 13.34
N LEU A 8 -10.92 -5.55 14.33
CA LEU A 8 -10.05 -5.47 15.47
C LEU A 8 -8.66 -6.03 15.22
N ASN A 9 -8.45 -6.66 14.08
CA ASN A 9 -7.14 -7.20 13.73
C ASN A 9 -6.28 -6.07 13.18
N ILE A 10 -5.30 -5.64 13.98
CA ILE A 10 -4.45 -4.52 13.62
C ILE A 10 -3.68 -4.79 12.34
N LYS A 11 -3.20 -6.01 12.17
CA LYS A 11 -2.45 -6.36 10.97
C LYS A 11 -3.31 -6.20 9.72
N THR A 12 -4.52 -6.73 9.76
CA THR A 12 -5.44 -6.63 8.62
C THR A 12 -5.80 -5.17 8.34
N ALA A 13 -6.08 -4.42 9.39
CA ALA A 13 -6.44 -3.01 9.22
C ALA A 13 -5.28 -2.24 8.60
N ARG A 14 -4.05 -2.53 9.03
CA ARG A 14 -2.87 -1.86 8.50
C ARG A 14 -2.69 -2.20 7.02
N GLU A 15 -2.88 -3.47 6.66
CA GLU A 15 -2.72 -3.88 5.26
C GLU A 15 -3.74 -3.19 4.36
N VAL A 16 -4.97 -3.08 4.83
CA VAL A 16 -5.99 -2.38 4.06
C VAL A 16 -5.63 -0.92 3.87
N ALA A 17 -5.19 -0.27 4.95
CA ALA A 17 -4.80 1.14 4.88
C ALA A 17 -3.59 1.32 3.97
N ASP A 18 -2.59 0.45 4.11
CA ASP A 18 -1.38 0.55 3.30
C ASP A 18 -1.71 0.39 1.82
N ARG A 19 -2.55 -0.57 1.47
CA ARG A 19 -2.93 -0.77 0.08
C ARG A 19 -3.65 0.44 -0.48
N LYS A 20 -4.53 1.03 0.32
CA LYS A 20 -5.26 2.21 -0.11
C LYS A 20 -4.30 3.37 -0.36
N VAL A 21 -3.36 3.59 0.54
CA VAL A 21 -2.38 4.67 0.41
C VAL A 21 -1.49 4.44 -0.81
N ILE A 22 -1.02 3.22 -1.01
CA ILE A 22 -0.16 2.90 -2.14
C ILE A 22 -0.91 3.10 -3.45
N ARG A 23 -2.15 2.63 -3.52
CA ARG A 23 -2.97 2.78 -4.72
C ARG A 23 -3.19 4.25 -5.03
N HIS A 24 -3.46 5.03 -4.01
CA HIS A 24 -3.67 6.46 -4.17
C HIS A 24 -2.41 7.14 -4.70
N ALA A 25 -1.26 6.79 -4.14
CA ALA A 25 0.01 7.36 -4.60
C ALA A 25 0.33 6.95 -6.03
N LEU A 26 0.04 5.69 -6.38
CA LEU A 26 0.24 5.23 -7.76
C LEU A 26 -0.62 6.04 -8.72
N ALA A 27 -1.87 6.29 -8.36
CA ALA A 27 -2.76 7.05 -9.21
C ALA A 27 -2.26 8.48 -9.39
N ARG A 28 -1.79 9.09 -8.31
CA ARG A 28 -1.31 10.47 -8.38
C ARG A 28 -0.04 10.60 -9.21
N SER A 29 0.80 9.58 -9.20
CA SER A 29 2.05 9.59 -9.95
C SER A 29 1.91 8.93 -11.32
N GLU A 30 0.69 8.54 -11.69
CA GLU A 30 0.40 7.92 -12.98
C GLU A 30 1.21 6.65 -13.20
N GLY A 31 1.38 5.87 -12.13
CA GLY A 31 2.09 4.62 -12.21
C GLY A 31 3.61 4.74 -12.17
N ASN A 32 4.12 5.94 -11.97
CA ASN A 32 5.56 6.16 -11.91
C ASN A 32 6.10 5.70 -10.57
N ILE A 33 6.94 4.65 -10.59
CA ILE A 33 7.46 4.07 -9.36
C ILE A 33 8.27 5.09 -8.56
N SER A 34 9.14 5.85 -9.22
CA SER A 34 9.94 6.85 -8.52
C SER A 34 9.07 7.90 -7.86
N GLY A 35 8.06 8.39 -8.58
CA GLY A 35 7.14 9.36 -8.03
C GLY A 35 6.32 8.80 -6.88
N THR A 36 5.87 7.55 -7.04
CA THR A 36 5.08 6.89 -6.00
C THR A 36 5.89 6.73 -4.73
N ALA A 37 7.13 6.26 -4.85
CA ALA A 37 7.99 6.09 -3.69
C ALA A 37 8.24 7.42 -2.98
N ARG A 38 8.43 8.47 -3.76
CA ARG A 38 8.64 9.81 -3.20
C ARG A 38 7.40 10.27 -2.43
N LEU A 39 6.22 10.05 -3.00
CA LEU A 39 4.98 10.44 -2.32
C LEU A 39 4.79 9.68 -1.02
N LEU A 40 5.21 8.42 -1.00
CA LEU A 40 5.07 7.59 0.18
C LEU A 40 6.20 7.79 1.18
N GLY A 41 7.27 8.47 0.78
CA GLY A 41 8.41 8.70 1.67
C GLY A 41 9.25 7.47 1.88
N ILE A 42 9.31 6.59 0.89
CA ILE A 42 10.07 5.35 0.98
C ILE A 42 10.98 5.21 -0.24
N SER A 43 11.91 4.26 -0.16
CA SER A 43 12.80 3.98 -1.29
C SER A 43 12.07 3.13 -2.33
N ARG A 44 12.60 3.12 -3.56
CA ARG A 44 12.03 2.30 -4.62
C ARG A 44 12.06 0.81 -4.28
N PRO A 45 13.19 0.27 -3.77
CA PRO A 45 13.19 -1.14 -3.40
C PRO A 45 12.11 -1.48 -2.36
N THR A 46 11.91 -0.60 -1.39
CA THR A 46 10.87 -0.81 -0.39
C THR A 46 9.50 -0.82 -1.05
N LEU A 47 9.28 0.08 -2.01
CA LEU A 47 8.00 0.11 -2.71
C LEU A 47 7.76 -1.17 -3.49
N TYR A 48 8.78 -1.68 -4.19
CA TYR A 48 8.65 -2.94 -4.92
C TYR A 48 8.29 -4.08 -3.97
N ASP A 49 8.93 -4.11 -2.80
CA ASP A 49 8.62 -5.14 -1.81
C ASP A 49 7.17 -5.04 -1.36
N LEU A 50 6.68 -3.84 -1.12
CA LEU A 50 5.31 -3.64 -0.70
C LEU A 50 4.32 -4.05 -1.79
N LEU A 51 4.60 -3.69 -3.03
CA LEU A 51 3.74 -4.06 -4.14
C LEU A 51 3.65 -5.58 -4.25
N LYS A 52 4.80 -6.25 -4.12
CA LYS A 52 4.83 -7.69 -4.19
C LYS A 52 4.09 -8.32 -3.01
N HIS A 53 4.28 -7.76 -1.83
CA HIS A 53 3.65 -8.28 -0.62
C HIS A 53 2.13 -8.21 -0.72
N TYR A 54 1.62 -7.14 -1.28
CA TYR A 54 0.17 -6.93 -1.39
C TYR A 54 -0.40 -7.42 -2.71
N GLY A 55 0.42 -7.96 -3.59
CA GLY A 55 -0.05 -8.42 -4.88
C GLY A 55 -0.52 -7.31 -5.80
N MET A 56 0.06 -6.13 -5.66
CA MET A 56 -0.29 -4.97 -6.47
C MET A 56 0.73 -4.80 -7.59
N GLN A 57 0.30 -4.11 -8.64
CA GLN A 57 1.18 -3.79 -9.75
C GLN A 57 1.14 -2.30 -10.04
N ALA A 58 2.30 -1.79 -10.40
CA ALA A 58 2.39 -0.38 -10.74
C ALA A 58 1.78 -0.09 -12.10
#